data_ec5b8fb1d1c784edb9ebeaff6d745b2d
#
_entry.id   ec5b8fb1d1c784edb9ebeaff6d745b2d
#
_cell.length_a   1.000
_cell.length_b   1.000
_cell.length_c   1.000
_cell.angle_alpha   90.00
_cell.angle_beta   90.00
_cell.angle_gamma   90.00
#
_symmetry.space_group_name_H-M   'P 1'
#
loop_
_entity.id
_entity.type
_entity.pdbx_description
1 polymer ?
#
loop_
_entity_poly.entity_id
_entity_poly.type
_entity_poly.pdbx_seq_one_letter_code
_entity_poly.pdbx_strand_id
1 'polypeptide(L)'
;NSKKTHLNTLLETLYGIDSNFLVSDFNRLYAHSRRKITQRSLLMMYTNFEHITSLKRQLPYLRALAKSHLLVVIFFENTELGELANKSTTKMTEIYEKTIAQEFIYNKQLMVKELEKNGIQTVLTKPKDLSVNTINKYLEIKAKGLL
;
A
#
# COMPACT_ATOMS: atom_id res chain seq x y z
N ASN A 1 -3.93 21.48 24.64
CA ASN A 1 -2.72 21.97 23.94
C ASN A 1 -1.67 20.87 23.60
N SER A 2 -1.51 19.84 24.41
CA SER A 2 -0.53 18.75 24.21
C SER A 2 -0.68 18.01 22.86
N LYS A 3 -1.91 17.76 22.40
CA LYS A 3 -2.13 17.03 21.13
C LYS A 3 -1.71 17.79 19.87
N LYS A 4 -1.85 19.14 19.86
CA LYS A 4 -1.41 19.98 18.72
C LYS A 4 0.12 20.05 18.64
N THR A 5 0.77 20.17 19.80
CA THR A 5 2.24 20.17 19.87
C THR A 5 2.81 18.84 19.37
N HIS A 6 2.21 17.72 19.77
CA HIS A 6 2.64 16.40 19.31
C HIS A 6 2.46 16.21 17.80
N LEU A 7 1.34 16.68 17.22
CA LEU A 7 1.13 16.65 15.77
C LEU A 7 2.18 17.47 15.02
N ASN A 8 2.49 18.68 15.49
CA ASN A 8 3.53 19.52 14.87
C ASN A 8 4.90 18.86 14.91
N THR A 9 5.28 18.26 16.04
CA THR A 9 6.55 17.52 16.16
C THR A 9 6.60 16.34 15.19
N LEU A 10 5.49 15.61 15.01
CA LEU A 10 5.40 14.54 14.01
C LEU A 10 5.57 15.07 12.59
N LEU A 11 4.93 16.18 12.25
CA LEU A 11 5.04 16.81 10.92
C LEU A 11 6.48 17.27 10.66
N GLU A 12 7.13 17.95 11.60
CA GLU A 12 8.53 18.38 11.50
C GLU A 12 9.46 17.17 11.30
N THR A 13 9.25 16.09 12.04
CA THR A 13 10.03 14.86 11.89
C THR A 13 9.84 14.25 10.50
N LEU A 14 8.61 14.22 9.97
CA LEU A 14 8.31 13.73 8.63
C LEU A 14 8.94 14.59 7.53
N TYR A 15 8.93 15.90 7.69
CA TYR A 15 9.60 16.82 6.75
C TYR A 15 11.12 16.67 6.72
N GLY A 16 11.72 16.30 7.84
CA GLY A 16 13.15 16.05 7.96
C GLY A 16 13.63 14.69 7.44
N ILE A 17 12.73 13.82 6.96
CA ILE A 17 13.12 12.54 6.41
C ILE A 17 13.68 12.72 5.00
N ASP A 18 14.97 12.46 4.86
CA ASP A 18 15.63 12.35 3.57
C ASP A 18 15.63 10.91 3.07
N SER A 19 15.50 10.71 1.77
CA SER A 19 15.42 9.38 1.15
C SER A 19 16.50 9.19 0.10
N ASN A 20 17.25 8.12 0.25
CA ASN A 20 18.26 7.71 -0.74
C ASN A 20 17.68 6.91 -1.92
N PHE A 21 16.36 6.79 -2.03
CA PHE A 21 15.65 6.04 -3.10
C PHE A 21 16.18 4.62 -3.35
N LEU A 22 16.71 3.98 -2.32
CA LEU A 22 17.17 2.60 -2.38
C LEU A 22 15.99 1.63 -2.40
N VAL A 23 16.25 0.41 -2.89
CA VAL A 23 15.24 -0.66 -2.88
C VAL A 23 14.77 -0.93 -1.46
N SER A 24 13.44 -0.98 -1.27
CA SER A 24 12.83 -1.23 0.04
C SER A 24 13.23 -2.59 0.60
N ASP A 25 13.84 -2.60 1.77
CA ASP A 25 14.25 -3.81 2.49
C ASP A 25 13.19 -4.25 3.51
N PHE A 26 12.30 -5.12 3.07
CA PHE A 26 11.23 -5.65 3.93
C PHE A 26 11.74 -6.58 5.03
N ASN A 27 12.88 -7.23 4.86
CA ASN A 27 13.50 -8.02 5.91
C ASN A 27 13.95 -7.12 7.07
N ARG A 28 14.65 -6.03 6.74
CA ARG A 28 15.09 -5.04 7.71
C ARG A 28 13.90 -4.36 8.40
N LEU A 29 12.86 -4.04 7.64
CA LEU A 29 11.62 -3.48 8.17
C LEU A 29 10.96 -4.44 9.17
N TYR A 30 10.84 -5.72 8.83
CA TYR A 30 10.30 -6.74 9.73
C TYR A 30 11.13 -6.88 11.00
N ALA A 31 12.45 -7.00 10.88
CA ALA A 31 13.35 -7.14 12.04
C ALA A 31 13.30 -5.91 12.96
N HIS A 32 13.17 -4.71 12.40
CA HIS A 32 13.04 -3.47 13.16
C HIS A 32 11.69 -3.37 13.86
N SER A 33 10.60 -3.63 13.13
CA SER A 33 9.23 -3.60 13.67
C SER A 33 9.07 -4.57 14.84
N ARG A 34 9.58 -5.80 14.71
CA ARG A 34 9.51 -6.81 15.76
C ARG A 34 10.20 -6.38 17.06
N ARG A 35 11.29 -5.60 16.96
CA ARG A 35 12.01 -5.09 18.13
C ARG A 35 11.35 -3.88 18.78
N LYS A 36 10.71 -3.03 17.98
CA LYS A 36 10.17 -1.74 18.43
C LYS A 36 8.68 -1.79 18.78
N ILE A 37 7.92 -2.64 18.11
CA ILE A 37 6.46 -2.75 18.29
C ILE A 37 6.18 -4.08 18.98
N THR A 38 6.12 -4.05 20.31
CA THR A 38 5.94 -5.26 21.15
C THR A 38 4.47 -5.61 21.37
N GLN A 39 3.57 -4.66 21.19
CA GLN A 39 2.12 -4.85 21.34
C GLN A 39 1.45 -5.00 19.98
N ARG A 40 0.35 -5.77 19.92
CA ARG A 40 -0.47 -5.85 18.71
C ARG A 40 -0.97 -4.47 18.31
N SER A 41 -0.64 -4.06 17.11
CA SER A 41 -0.90 -2.71 16.61
C SER A 41 -1.48 -2.77 15.20
N LEU A 42 -2.17 -1.71 14.80
CA LEU A 42 -2.51 -1.47 13.39
C LEU A 42 -1.28 -0.91 12.68
N LEU A 43 -0.82 -1.61 11.68
CA LEU A 43 0.27 -1.18 10.80
C LEU A 43 -0.30 -0.80 9.43
N MET A 44 -0.24 0.48 9.08
CA MET A 44 -0.58 0.98 7.76
C MET A 44 0.69 1.14 6.95
N MET A 45 0.90 0.27 5.98
CA MET A 45 2.09 0.24 5.14
C MET A 45 1.78 0.85 3.79
N TYR A 46 2.36 2.01 3.53
CA TYR A 46 2.31 2.67 2.22
C TYR A 46 3.46 2.14 1.37
N THR A 47 3.14 1.45 0.31
CA THR A 47 4.14 0.86 -0.59
C THR A 47 3.59 0.80 -2.02
N ASN A 48 4.45 0.49 -2.97
CA ASN A 48 4.02 0.25 -4.33
C ASN A 48 4.79 -0.94 -4.90
N PHE A 49 4.05 -1.92 -5.42
CA PHE A 49 4.61 -3.04 -6.16
C PHE A 49 4.25 -2.88 -7.63
N GLU A 50 5.24 -2.93 -8.50
CA GLU A 50 5.01 -2.85 -9.95
C GLU A 50 4.49 -4.19 -10.51
N HIS A 51 5.05 -5.31 -10.04
CA HIS A 51 4.73 -6.65 -10.49
C HIS A 51 4.40 -7.59 -9.34
N ILE A 52 3.52 -8.56 -9.61
CA ILE A 52 3.14 -9.62 -8.66
C ILE A 52 4.36 -10.41 -8.15
N THR A 53 5.39 -10.57 -8.97
CA THR A 53 6.64 -11.25 -8.60
C THR A 53 7.39 -10.50 -7.50
N SER A 54 7.41 -9.15 -7.55
CA SER A 54 8.00 -8.31 -6.52
C SER A 54 7.26 -8.46 -5.18
N LEU A 55 5.93 -8.47 -5.23
CA LEU A 55 5.10 -8.76 -4.06
C LEU A 55 5.41 -10.14 -3.47
N LYS A 56 5.43 -11.18 -4.30
CA LYS A 56 5.64 -12.56 -3.84
C LYS A 56 6.98 -12.74 -3.10
N ARG A 57 8.03 -12.04 -3.51
CA ARG A 57 9.32 -12.05 -2.80
C ARG A 57 9.22 -11.44 -1.39
N GLN A 58 8.38 -10.44 -1.21
CA GLN A 58 8.21 -9.74 0.08
C GLN A 58 7.11 -10.37 0.96
N LEU A 59 6.28 -11.22 0.38
CA LEU A 59 5.13 -11.82 1.03
C LEU A 59 5.46 -12.56 2.34
N PRO A 60 6.59 -13.30 2.48
CA PRO A 60 6.96 -13.93 3.75
C PRO A 60 7.10 -12.94 4.91
N TYR A 61 7.68 -11.77 4.66
CA TYR A 61 7.85 -10.73 5.68
C TYR A 61 6.53 -10.05 6.02
N LEU A 62 5.69 -9.77 5.02
CA LEU A 62 4.34 -9.22 5.21
C LEU A 62 3.46 -10.18 6.03
N ARG A 63 3.51 -11.47 5.74
CA ARG A 63 2.81 -12.51 6.51
C ARG A 63 3.31 -12.58 7.95
N ALA A 64 4.61 -12.47 8.17
CA ALA A 64 5.18 -12.47 9.50
C ALA A 64 4.73 -11.26 10.32
N LEU A 65 4.62 -10.07 9.71
CA LEU A 65 4.03 -8.88 10.33
C LEU A 65 2.54 -9.08 10.63
N ALA A 66 1.78 -9.62 9.68
CA ALA A 66 0.35 -9.84 9.81
C ALA A 66 -0.03 -10.86 10.91
N LYS A 67 0.88 -11.76 11.27
CA LYS A 67 0.68 -12.69 12.41
C LYS A 67 0.68 -11.99 13.77
N SER A 68 1.48 -10.93 13.91
CA SER A 68 1.66 -10.22 15.19
C SER A 68 0.83 -8.94 15.28
N HIS A 69 0.50 -8.35 14.14
CA HIS A 69 -0.16 -7.05 14.03
C HIS A 69 -1.32 -7.12 13.05
N LEU A 70 -2.20 -6.13 13.07
CA LEU A 70 -3.18 -5.93 12.00
C LEU A 70 -2.50 -5.13 10.88
N LEU A 71 -2.18 -5.81 9.78
CA LEU A 71 -1.48 -5.19 8.66
C LEU A 71 -2.46 -4.76 7.57
N VAL A 72 -2.37 -3.49 7.18
CA VAL A 72 -3.06 -2.93 6.01
C VAL A 72 -2.01 -2.44 5.02
N VAL A 73 -2.01 -2.97 3.81
CA VAL A 73 -1.13 -2.53 2.72
C VAL A 73 -1.90 -1.57 1.83
N ILE A 74 -1.36 -0.38 1.66
CA ILE A 74 -1.95 0.71 0.89
C ILE A 74 -1.06 0.99 -0.30
N PHE A 75 -1.61 0.91 -1.51
CA PHE A 75 -0.87 1.16 -2.74
C PHE A 75 -1.75 1.83 -3.81
N PHE A 76 -1.09 2.42 -4.81
CA PHE A 76 -1.78 3.27 -5.77
C PHE A 76 -2.22 2.52 -7.02
N GLU A 77 -3.40 2.92 -7.50
CA GLU A 77 -3.78 2.74 -8.90
C GLU A 77 -3.02 3.75 -9.75
N ASN A 78 -2.60 3.33 -10.94
CA ASN A 78 -2.10 4.27 -11.93
C ASN A 78 -3.31 4.86 -12.69
N THR A 79 -3.59 6.14 -12.45
CA THR A 79 -4.74 6.85 -13.04
C THR A 79 -4.60 7.04 -14.54
N GLU A 80 -3.39 7.29 -15.03
CA GLU A 80 -3.10 7.48 -16.46
C GLU A 80 -3.36 6.17 -17.24
N LEU A 81 -2.94 5.04 -16.69
CA LEU A 81 -3.22 3.73 -17.29
C LEU A 81 -4.71 3.39 -17.27
N GLY A 82 -5.45 3.84 -16.25
CA GLY A 82 -6.91 3.69 -16.21
C GLY A 82 -7.62 4.45 -17.33
N GLU A 83 -7.18 5.64 -17.64
CA GLU A 83 -7.69 6.45 -18.75
C GLU A 83 -7.36 5.83 -20.11
N LEU A 84 -6.10 5.36 -20.29
CA LEU A 84 -5.67 4.68 -21.51
C LEU A 84 -6.44 3.37 -21.75
N ALA A 85 -6.68 2.57 -20.72
CA ALA A 85 -7.41 1.32 -20.83
C ALA A 85 -8.87 1.49 -21.28
N ASN A 86 -9.49 2.63 -20.95
CA ASN A 86 -10.87 2.93 -21.28
C ASN A 86 -11.06 3.73 -22.58
N LYS A 87 -9.96 4.17 -23.20
CA LYS A 87 -10.01 4.96 -24.44
C LYS A 87 -10.49 4.12 -25.63
N SER A 88 -11.41 4.66 -26.40
CA SER A 88 -11.81 4.06 -27.67
C SER A 88 -10.71 4.30 -28.72
N THR A 89 -10.17 3.22 -29.31
CA THR A 89 -9.00 3.31 -30.16
C THR A 89 -9.18 2.57 -31.46
N THR A 90 -8.68 3.15 -32.54
CA THR A 90 -8.69 2.58 -33.90
C THR A 90 -7.29 2.34 -34.46
N LYS A 91 -6.25 2.94 -33.84
CA LYS A 91 -4.86 2.81 -34.32
C LYS A 91 -4.13 1.65 -33.61
N MET A 92 -3.29 0.94 -34.35
CA MET A 92 -2.56 -0.23 -33.87
C MET A 92 -1.67 0.08 -32.64
N THR A 93 -0.98 1.21 -32.62
CA THR A 93 -0.16 1.65 -31.49
C THR A 93 -0.98 1.89 -30.22
N GLU A 94 -2.17 2.50 -30.36
CA GLU A 94 -3.07 2.75 -29.25
C GLU A 94 -3.68 1.45 -28.70
N ILE A 95 -3.93 0.44 -29.56
CA ILE A 95 -4.38 -0.89 -29.14
C ILE A 95 -3.31 -1.55 -28.26
N TYR A 96 -2.04 -1.44 -28.65
CA TYR A 96 -0.92 -1.96 -27.87
C TYR A 96 -0.79 -1.30 -26.51
N GLU A 97 -0.83 0.03 -26.45
CA GLU A 97 -0.81 0.81 -25.22
C GLU A 97 -1.97 0.43 -24.28
N LYS A 98 -3.16 0.28 -24.85
CA LYS A 98 -4.35 -0.16 -24.11
C LYS A 98 -4.18 -1.56 -23.51
N THR A 99 -3.62 -2.48 -24.27
CA THR A 99 -3.37 -3.85 -23.79
C THR A 99 -2.39 -3.86 -22.62
N ILE A 100 -1.31 -3.10 -22.72
CA ILE A 100 -0.33 -2.94 -21.61
C ILE A 100 -1.02 -2.32 -20.38
N ALA A 101 -1.81 -1.27 -20.57
CA ALA A 101 -2.54 -0.63 -19.47
C ALA A 101 -3.48 -1.61 -18.76
N GLN A 102 -4.21 -2.43 -19.51
CA GLN A 102 -5.08 -3.47 -18.96
C GLN A 102 -4.31 -4.53 -18.18
N GLU A 103 -3.15 -4.94 -18.67
CA GLU A 103 -2.26 -5.87 -17.96
C GLU A 103 -1.78 -5.32 -16.62
N PHE A 104 -1.39 -4.05 -16.56
CA PHE A 104 -1.02 -3.39 -15.31
C PHE A 104 -2.17 -3.34 -14.31
N ILE A 105 -3.37 -2.98 -14.75
CA ILE A 105 -4.56 -2.96 -13.89
C ILE A 105 -4.87 -4.36 -13.35
N TYR A 106 -4.82 -5.37 -14.21
CA TYR A 106 -5.03 -6.75 -13.83
C TYR A 106 -3.99 -7.23 -12.80
N ASN A 107 -2.70 -6.91 -13.01
CA ASN A 107 -1.63 -7.22 -12.04
C ASN A 107 -1.90 -6.60 -10.67
N LYS A 108 -2.39 -5.35 -10.60
CA LYS A 108 -2.75 -4.73 -9.31
C LYS A 108 -3.88 -5.48 -8.61
N GLN A 109 -4.90 -5.92 -9.34
CA GLN A 109 -6.00 -6.72 -8.78
C GLN A 109 -5.52 -8.10 -8.30
N LEU A 110 -4.58 -8.73 -9.01
CA LEU A 110 -3.95 -9.97 -8.56
C LEU A 110 -3.19 -9.78 -7.26
N MET A 111 -2.49 -8.65 -7.10
CA MET A 111 -1.77 -8.33 -5.86
C MET A 111 -2.73 -8.17 -4.67
N VAL A 112 -3.87 -7.49 -4.86
CA VAL A 112 -4.93 -7.38 -3.84
C VAL A 112 -5.37 -8.77 -3.40
N LYS A 113 -5.77 -9.62 -4.35
CA LYS A 113 -6.23 -10.98 -4.06
C LYS A 113 -5.18 -11.82 -3.34
N GLU A 114 -3.90 -11.70 -3.74
CA GLU A 114 -2.81 -12.45 -3.11
C GLU A 114 -2.57 -12.00 -1.66
N LEU A 115 -2.64 -10.70 -1.37
CA LEU A 115 -2.53 -10.17 -0.01
C LEU A 115 -3.72 -10.61 0.85
N GLU A 116 -4.94 -10.46 0.36
CA GLU A 116 -6.17 -10.85 1.07
C GLU A 116 -6.21 -12.34 1.39
N LYS A 117 -5.80 -13.20 0.45
CA LYS A 117 -5.64 -14.65 0.66
C LYS A 117 -4.69 -14.98 1.81
N ASN A 118 -3.74 -14.11 2.09
CA ASN A 118 -2.78 -14.26 3.19
C ASN A 118 -3.20 -13.50 4.47
N GLY A 119 -4.46 -13.06 4.57
CA GLY A 119 -5.01 -12.38 5.75
C GLY A 119 -4.53 -10.94 5.91
N ILE A 120 -3.95 -10.33 4.87
CA ILE A 120 -3.47 -8.96 4.85
C ILE A 120 -4.54 -8.09 4.21
N GLN A 121 -4.99 -7.07 4.93
CA GLN A 121 -5.97 -6.12 4.38
C GLN A 121 -5.31 -5.17 3.39
N THR A 122 -6.06 -4.75 2.38
CA THR A 122 -5.54 -3.89 1.32
C THR A 122 -6.41 -2.66 1.11
N VAL A 123 -5.76 -1.58 0.65
CA VAL A 123 -6.41 -0.41 0.10
C VAL A 123 -5.72 -0.08 -1.22
N LEU A 124 -6.42 -0.29 -2.32
CA LEU A 124 -6.01 0.17 -3.64
C LEU A 124 -6.72 1.49 -3.90
N THR A 125 -5.97 2.58 -4.10
CA THR A 125 -6.54 3.93 -4.16
C THR A 125 -5.83 4.82 -5.16
N LYS A 126 -6.55 5.82 -5.66
CA LYS A 126 -5.94 6.92 -6.43
C LYS A 126 -5.21 7.87 -5.48
N PRO A 127 -4.12 8.52 -5.92
CA PRO A 127 -3.36 9.45 -5.07
C PRO A 127 -4.22 10.54 -4.42
N LYS A 128 -5.17 11.11 -5.16
CA LYS A 128 -6.09 12.14 -4.67
C LYS A 128 -7.04 11.68 -3.56
N ASP A 129 -7.38 10.39 -3.54
CA ASP A 129 -8.35 9.82 -2.62
C ASP A 129 -7.67 9.11 -1.42
N LEU A 130 -6.33 9.16 -1.34
CA LEU A 130 -5.53 8.44 -0.35
C LEU A 130 -6.00 8.71 1.09
N SER A 131 -6.11 9.99 1.46
CA SER A 131 -6.46 10.36 2.83
C SER A 131 -7.85 9.86 3.22
N VAL A 132 -8.83 10.03 2.33
CA VAL A 132 -10.21 9.62 2.58
C VAL A 132 -10.30 8.09 2.70
N ASN A 133 -9.69 7.36 1.76
CA ASN A 133 -9.74 5.89 1.76
C ASN A 133 -8.97 5.28 2.93
N THR A 134 -7.86 5.89 3.34
CA THR A 134 -7.10 5.46 4.53
C THR A 134 -7.91 5.66 5.81
N ILE A 135 -8.55 6.82 5.98
CA ILE A 135 -9.39 7.11 7.14
C ILE A 135 -10.59 6.18 7.17
N ASN A 136 -11.27 5.98 6.04
CA ASN A 136 -12.40 5.07 5.95
C ASN A 136 -12.00 3.63 6.31
N LYS A 137 -10.82 3.17 5.85
CA LYS A 137 -10.30 1.86 6.23
C LYS A 137 -10.02 1.74 7.72
N TYR A 138 -9.47 2.77 8.33
CA TYR A 138 -9.27 2.82 9.78
C TYR A 138 -10.60 2.74 10.54
N LEU A 139 -11.60 3.52 10.13
CA LEU A 139 -12.92 3.51 10.75
C LEU A 139 -13.63 2.16 10.58
N GLU A 140 -13.52 1.53 9.41
CA GLU A 140 -14.02 0.17 9.16
C GLU A 140 -13.41 -0.84 10.13
N ILE A 141 -12.09 -0.83 10.29
CA ILE A 141 -11.35 -1.72 11.18
C ILE A 141 -11.78 -1.52 12.63
N LYS A 142 -11.92 -0.27 13.04
CA LYS A 142 -12.39 0.09 14.40
C LYS A 142 -13.82 -0.34 14.65
N ALA A 143 -14.73 -0.13 13.69
CA ALA A 143 -16.12 -0.56 13.79
C ALA A 143 -16.27 -2.08 13.87
N LYS A 144 -15.38 -2.84 13.24
CA LYS A 144 -15.34 -4.31 13.30
C LYS A 144 -14.68 -4.86 14.58
N GLY A 145 -14.17 -4.00 15.47
CA GLY A 145 -13.51 -4.42 16.70
C GLY A 145 -12.22 -5.24 16.46
N LEU A 146 -11.50 -4.98 15.37
CA LEU A 146 -10.28 -5.70 15.02
C LEU A 146 -9.01 -5.10 15.66
N LEU A 147 -9.14 -3.94 16.27
CA LEU A 147 -8.09 -3.22 17.00
C LEU A 147 -8.07 -3.60 18.47
#